data_290dbe1cb7e116ceab319729626a7267
#
_entry.id   290dbe1cb7e116ceab319729626a7267
#
_cell.length_a   1.000
_cell.length_b   1.000
_cell.length_c   1.000
_cell.angle_alpha   90.00
_cell.angle_beta   90.00
_cell.angle_gamma   90.00
#
_symmetry.space_group_name_H-M   'P 1'
#
loop_
_entity.id
_entity.type
_entity.pdbx_description
1 polymer ?
#
loop_
_entity_poly.entity_id
_entity_poly.type
_entity_poly.pdbx_seq_one_letter_code
_entity_poly.pdbx_strand_id
1 'polypeptide(L)'
;VYPAAIREDNPEMMAAKKKNIPMMERGEFLGEITKLYANTIGIAGTHGKTSTTSMVSCIFLEAGVDPTIQVGSILKNIGGNYRVGNSDTLIIEACEYCDSFLNFKQKSAIVLNIDNDHLDYFKNLDNIKKSFNEYVSHLPSDGYLIVNNDDKNSVDLASHTKAKVVTYGIDNDAMYMASDIVFDKNGYGSFDVIYNGEKIGNVSLSVPGVHNV
;
A
#
# COMPACT_ATOMS: atom_id res chain seq x y z
N VAL A 1 1.61 22.76 -2.83
CA VAL A 1 1.72 21.45 -2.14
C VAL A 1 3.18 21.21 -1.81
N TYR A 2 3.48 20.71 -0.62
CA TYR A 2 4.86 20.47 -0.14
C TYR A 2 4.95 19.09 0.56
N PRO A 3 6.13 18.40 0.50
CA PRO A 3 6.31 17.12 1.18
C PRO A 3 6.53 17.29 2.69
N ALA A 4 6.10 16.30 3.49
CA ALA A 4 6.25 16.30 4.95
C ALA A 4 7.69 16.44 5.43
N ALA A 5 8.67 15.98 4.64
CA ALA A 5 10.09 16.05 4.98
C ALA A 5 10.71 17.46 4.84
N ILE A 6 9.99 18.45 4.30
CA ILE A 6 10.54 19.79 4.12
C ILE A 6 10.53 20.56 5.44
N ARG A 7 11.63 21.24 5.73
CA ARG A 7 11.76 22.00 6.98
C ARG A 7 11.04 23.35 6.88
N GLU A 8 10.56 23.85 8.01
CA GLU A 8 9.85 25.15 8.09
C GLU A 8 10.73 26.36 7.69
N ASP A 9 12.05 26.25 7.84
CA ASP A 9 13.03 27.28 7.48
C ASP A 9 13.39 27.27 5.98
N ASN A 10 12.76 26.40 5.18
CA ASN A 10 12.98 26.38 3.73
C ASN A 10 12.58 27.72 3.10
N PRO A 11 13.46 28.33 2.24
CA PRO A 11 13.21 29.64 1.66
C PRO A 11 11.91 29.75 0.83
N GLU A 12 11.52 28.69 0.11
CA GLU A 12 10.26 28.66 -0.66
C GLU A 12 9.05 28.64 0.28
N MET A 13 9.09 27.82 1.35
CA MET A 13 8.06 27.80 2.40
C MET A 13 7.89 29.17 3.04
N MET A 14 9.00 29.82 3.42
CA MET A 14 8.97 31.17 4.00
C MET A 14 8.41 32.21 3.03
N ALA A 15 8.79 32.13 1.75
CA ALA A 15 8.29 33.04 0.73
C ALA A 15 6.79 32.86 0.47
N ALA A 16 6.30 31.61 0.44
CA ALA A 16 4.88 31.30 0.30
C ALA A 16 4.08 31.82 1.50
N LYS A 17 4.53 31.56 2.74
CA LYS A 17 3.93 32.09 3.97
C LYS A 17 3.86 33.63 3.95
N LYS A 18 4.97 34.30 3.58
CA LYS A 18 5.03 35.77 3.49
C LYS A 18 4.05 36.38 2.48
N LYS A 19 3.76 35.61 1.40
CA LYS A 19 2.82 36.04 0.34
C LYS A 19 1.38 35.57 0.60
N ASN A 20 1.10 34.91 1.74
CA ASN A 20 -0.18 34.29 2.06
C ASN A 20 -0.70 33.35 0.98
N ILE A 21 0.20 32.61 0.33
CA ILE A 21 -0.16 31.59 -0.66
C ILE A 21 -0.73 30.38 0.12
N PRO A 22 -1.92 29.88 -0.21
CA PRO A 22 -2.45 28.68 0.41
C PRO A 22 -1.48 27.50 0.24
N MET A 23 -1.21 26.80 1.32
CA MET A 23 -0.26 25.70 1.36
C MET A 23 -0.93 24.47 1.95
N MET A 24 -0.60 23.30 1.40
CA MET A 24 -1.14 22.02 1.83
C MET A 24 -0.01 20.98 1.83
N GLU A 25 0.04 20.14 2.84
CA GLU A 25 0.97 19.02 2.87
C GLU A 25 0.57 17.96 1.83
N ARG A 26 1.55 17.24 1.27
CA ARG A 26 1.33 16.26 0.20
C ARG A 26 0.39 15.13 0.61
N GLY A 27 0.47 14.63 1.85
CA GLY A 27 -0.43 13.61 2.36
C GLY A 27 -1.88 14.10 2.46
N GLU A 28 -2.09 15.33 2.93
CA GLU A 28 -3.41 15.97 2.93
C GLU A 28 -3.96 16.12 1.51
N PHE A 29 -3.13 16.61 0.57
CA PHE A 29 -3.53 16.76 -0.83
C PHE A 29 -3.91 15.43 -1.48
N LEU A 30 -3.12 14.38 -1.25
CA LEU A 30 -3.44 13.03 -1.72
C LEU A 30 -4.72 12.50 -1.05
N GLY A 31 -4.93 12.81 0.23
CA GLY A 31 -6.17 12.52 0.94
C GLY A 31 -7.41 13.12 0.26
N GLU A 32 -7.33 14.38 -0.18
CA GLU A 32 -8.41 15.00 -0.96
C GLU A 32 -8.65 14.31 -2.30
N ILE A 33 -7.56 13.87 -2.97
CA ILE A 33 -7.67 13.10 -4.21
C ILE A 33 -8.39 11.76 -3.97
N THR A 34 -8.07 11.05 -2.87
CA THR A 34 -8.71 9.74 -2.59
C THR A 34 -10.23 9.84 -2.46
N LYS A 35 -10.76 11.00 -2.06
CA LYS A 35 -12.20 11.23 -1.94
C LYS A 35 -12.94 11.29 -3.27
N LEU A 36 -12.23 11.47 -4.38
CA LEU A 36 -12.79 11.54 -5.73
C LEU A 36 -13.09 10.16 -6.32
N TYR A 37 -12.61 9.09 -5.68
CA TYR A 37 -12.71 7.72 -6.17
C TYR A 37 -13.56 6.86 -5.26
N ALA A 38 -14.51 6.12 -5.82
CA ALA A 38 -15.35 5.21 -5.06
C ALA A 38 -14.58 3.97 -4.57
N ASN A 39 -13.55 3.57 -5.32
CA ASN A 39 -12.76 2.37 -5.05
C ASN A 39 -11.27 2.71 -4.93
N THR A 40 -10.87 3.30 -3.80
CA THR A 40 -9.45 3.53 -3.49
C THR A 40 -8.85 2.32 -2.79
N ILE A 41 -7.74 1.81 -3.32
CA ILE A 41 -6.93 0.71 -2.78
C ILE A 41 -5.61 1.31 -2.30
N GLY A 42 -5.41 1.35 -0.98
CA GLY A 42 -4.19 1.82 -0.35
C GLY A 42 -3.23 0.66 -0.07
N ILE A 43 -1.99 0.75 -0.53
CA ILE A 43 -0.95 -0.24 -0.26
C ILE A 43 0.02 0.32 0.77
N ALA A 44 -0.02 -0.23 1.98
CA ALA A 44 0.76 0.18 3.14
C ALA A 44 1.68 -0.94 3.64
N GLY A 45 2.59 -0.59 4.52
CA GLY A 45 3.57 -1.50 5.14
C GLY A 45 4.94 -0.86 5.22
N THR A 46 5.78 -1.34 6.10
CA THR A 46 7.14 -0.82 6.24
C THR A 46 7.94 -1.04 4.95
N HIS A 47 7.86 -2.26 4.39
CA HIS A 47 8.62 -2.67 3.20
C HIS A 47 7.71 -3.20 2.09
N GLY A 48 8.15 -3.10 0.83
CA GLY A 48 7.47 -3.70 -0.32
C GLY A 48 6.36 -2.86 -0.95
N LYS A 49 5.98 -1.71 -0.37
CA LYS A 49 4.88 -0.86 -0.88
C LYS A 49 4.94 -0.60 -2.38
N THR A 50 6.05 -0.08 -2.86
CA THR A 50 6.24 0.28 -4.28
C THR A 50 6.13 -0.92 -5.22
N SER A 51 6.75 -2.06 -4.86
CA SER A 51 6.69 -3.29 -5.66
C SER A 51 5.26 -3.82 -5.74
N THR A 52 4.58 -3.92 -4.59
CA THR A 52 3.20 -4.42 -4.54
C THR A 52 2.23 -3.47 -5.24
N THR A 53 2.36 -2.14 -5.04
CA THR A 53 1.55 -1.15 -5.77
C THR A 53 1.73 -1.31 -7.28
N SER A 54 2.97 -1.54 -7.73
CA SER A 54 3.28 -1.78 -9.14
C SER A 54 2.63 -3.06 -9.67
N MET A 55 2.72 -4.17 -8.92
CA MET A 55 2.11 -5.46 -9.30
C MET A 55 0.59 -5.36 -9.38
N VAL A 56 -0.06 -4.79 -8.35
CA VAL A 56 -1.52 -4.57 -8.33
C VAL A 56 -1.93 -3.68 -9.51
N SER A 57 -1.18 -2.62 -9.78
CA SER A 57 -1.46 -1.73 -10.91
C SER A 57 -1.37 -2.44 -12.25
N CYS A 58 -0.35 -3.29 -12.46
CA CYS A 58 -0.21 -4.08 -13.68
C CYS A 58 -1.39 -5.06 -13.86
N ILE A 59 -1.82 -5.73 -12.79
CA ILE A 59 -2.96 -6.66 -12.83
C ILE A 59 -4.24 -5.92 -13.23
N PHE A 60 -4.51 -4.76 -12.64
CA PHE A 60 -5.71 -3.97 -12.94
C PHE A 60 -5.69 -3.40 -14.35
N LEU A 61 -4.53 -2.97 -14.85
CA LEU A 61 -4.35 -2.51 -16.23
C LEU A 61 -4.60 -3.65 -17.22
N GLU A 62 -4.03 -4.83 -16.98
CA GLU A 62 -4.18 -6.01 -17.84
C GLU A 62 -5.64 -6.51 -17.83
N ALA A 63 -6.32 -6.39 -16.70
CA ALA A 63 -7.76 -6.68 -16.58
C ALA A 63 -8.67 -5.64 -17.27
N GLY A 64 -8.12 -4.59 -17.87
CA GLY A 64 -8.88 -3.55 -18.57
C GLY A 64 -9.67 -2.62 -17.65
N VAL A 65 -9.33 -2.53 -16.35
CA VAL A 65 -10.06 -1.69 -15.39
C VAL A 65 -9.79 -0.21 -15.59
N ASP A 66 -8.67 0.17 -16.20
CA ASP A 66 -8.24 1.55 -16.43
C ASP A 66 -8.14 2.42 -15.16
N PRO A 67 -7.39 1.99 -14.11
CA PRO A 67 -7.32 2.71 -12.85
C PRO A 67 -6.47 3.97 -12.93
N THR A 68 -6.75 4.93 -12.04
CA THR A 68 -5.77 5.94 -11.65
C THR A 68 -4.74 5.31 -10.73
N ILE A 69 -3.46 5.63 -10.92
CA ILE A 69 -2.34 4.99 -10.23
C ILE A 69 -1.42 6.07 -9.67
N GLN A 70 -0.99 5.90 -8.41
CA GLN A 70 0.10 6.66 -7.80
C GLN A 70 1.05 5.68 -7.10
N VAL A 71 2.30 5.66 -7.51
CA VAL A 71 3.35 4.76 -7.01
C VAL A 71 4.60 5.55 -6.62
N GLY A 72 5.42 5.01 -5.70
CA GLY A 72 6.58 5.69 -5.15
C GLY A 72 7.77 5.84 -6.10
N SER A 73 7.81 5.07 -7.21
CA SER A 73 8.89 5.11 -8.19
C SER A 73 8.36 5.03 -9.62
N ILE A 74 9.25 5.11 -10.61
CA ILE A 74 8.87 5.00 -12.01
C ILE A 74 8.43 3.56 -12.33
N LEU A 75 7.18 3.39 -12.72
CA LEU A 75 6.62 2.15 -13.25
C LEU A 75 6.69 2.21 -14.78
N LYS A 76 7.48 1.33 -15.38
CA LYS A 76 7.74 1.34 -16.84
C LYS A 76 6.46 1.22 -17.67
N ASN A 77 5.51 0.40 -17.23
CA ASN A 77 4.24 0.13 -17.93
C ASN A 77 3.36 1.38 -18.10
N ILE A 78 3.55 2.41 -17.27
CA ILE A 78 2.82 3.68 -17.38
C ILE A 78 3.74 4.86 -17.73
N GLY A 79 5.05 4.64 -17.87
CA GLY A 79 6.02 5.67 -18.22
C GLY A 79 6.27 6.72 -17.15
N GLY A 80 5.88 6.49 -15.89
CA GLY A 80 5.99 7.45 -14.81
C GLY A 80 5.64 6.86 -13.45
N ASN A 81 5.47 7.71 -12.45
CA ASN A 81 5.06 7.32 -11.11
C ASN A 81 3.57 7.65 -10.81
N TYR A 82 2.86 8.15 -11.80
CA TYR A 82 1.42 8.34 -11.75
C TYR A 82 0.78 8.17 -13.13
N ARG A 83 -0.48 7.81 -13.13
CA ARG A 83 -1.33 7.73 -14.32
C ARG A 83 -2.76 8.10 -13.92
N VAL A 84 -3.43 8.87 -14.74
CA VAL A 84 -4.87 9.13 -14.58
C VAL A 84 -5.64 8.19 -15.50
N GLY A 85 -6.49 7.35 -14.90
CA GLY A 85 -7.41 6.46 -15.62
C GLY A 85 -8.82 7.03 -15.68
N ASN A 86 -9.73 6.31 -16.35
CA ASN A 86 -11.12 6.73 -16.52
C ASN A 86 -12.09 5.98 -15.58
N SER A 87 -11.60 4.98 -14.82
CA SER A 87 -12.46 4.27 -13.86
C SER A 87 -12.55 5.02 -12.53
N ASP A 88 -13.45 4.58 -11.67
CA ASP A 88 -13.61 5.04 -10.30
C ASP A 88 -12.60 4.40 -9.31
N THR A 89 -11.59 3.72 -9.84
CA THR A 89 -10.57 3.02 -9.06
C THR A 89 -9.28 3.82 -8.99
N LEU A 90 -8.78 4.02 -7.77
CA LEU A 90 -7.46 4.58 -7.47
C LEU A 90 -6.61 3.53 -6.75
N ILE A 91 -5.43 3.25 -7.28
CA ILE A 91 -4.41 2.43 -6.63
C ILE A 91 -3.31 3.36 -6.16
N ILE A 92 -3.06 3.40 -4.85
CA ILE A 92 -2.16 4.40 -4.26
C ILE A 92 -1.21 3.78 -3.23
N GLU A 93 0.06 4.14 -3.31
CA GLU A 93 1.04 3.81 -2.28
C GLU A 93 0.77 4.67 -1.03
N ALA A 94 0.46 4.02 0.08
CA ALA A 94 0.09 4.63 1.34
C ALA A 94 1.29 4.66 2.31
N CYS A 95 1.99 5.80 2.33
CA CYS A 95 3.17 5.99 3.16
C CYS A 95 2.77 6.33 4.60
N GLU A 96 3.32 5.58 5.56
CA GLU A 96 3.12 5.75 7.01
C GLU A 96 3.90 6.96 7.59
N TYR A 97 4.95 7.41 6.93
CA TYR A 97 5.80 8.49 7.43
C TYR A 97 4.98 9.77 7.70
N CYS A 98 5.19 10.35 8.88
CA CYS A 98 4.42 11.50 9.38
C CYS A 98 2.90 11.28 9.34
N ASP A 99 2.45 10.04 9.53
CA ASP A 99 1.02 9.66 9.51
C ASP A 99 0.29 10.09 8.21
N SER A 100 1.02 10.29 7.11
CA SER A 100 0.47 10.81 5.86
C SER A 100 -0.69 9.95 5.32
N PHE A 101 -0.63 8.63 5.48
CA PHE A 101 -1.67 7.70 5.03
C PHE A 101 -3.00 7.82 5.80
N LEU A 102 -3.00 8.41 7.00
CA LEU A 102 -4.22 8.64 7.79
C LEU A 102 -5.18 9.65 7.14
N ASN A 103 -4.66 10.48 6.22
CA ASN A 103 -5.49 11.40 5.43
C ASN A 103 -6.31 10.69 4.35
N PHE A 104 -5.99 9.43 4.01
CA PHE A 104 -6.61 8.73 2.88
C PHE A 104 -8.01 8.21 3.24
N LYS A 105 -8.92 8.34 2.28
CA LYS A 105 -10.24 7.73 2.33
C LYS A 105 -10.26 6.51 1.40
N GLN A 106 -9.66 5.42 1.86
CA GLN A 106 -9.61 4.18 1.09
C GLN A 106 -10.80 3.26 1.35
N LYS A 107 -11.22 2.54 0.32
CA LYS A 107 -12.20 1.44 0.38
C LYS A 107 -11.56 0.15 0.85
N SER A 108 -10.32 -0.09 0.40
CA SER A 108 -9.55 -1.29 0.73
C SER A 108 -8.11 -0.93 1.05
N ALA A 109 -7.49 -1.68 1.95
CA ALA A 109 -6.09 -1.56 2.30
C ALA A 109 -5.39 -2.92 2.18
N ILE A 110 -4.17 -2.91 1.63
CA ILE A 110 -3.23 -4.02 1.70
C ILE A 110 -2.15 -3.60 2.68
N VAL A 111 -1.93 -4.38 3.74
CA VAL A 111 -0.84 -4.15 4.70
C VAL A 111 0.13 -5.32 4.63
N LEU A 112 1.36 -5.02 4.20
CA LEU A 112 2.35 -6.05 3.87
C LEU A 112 3.12 -6.55 5.09
N ASN A 113 3.56 -5.61 5.93
CA ASN A 113 4.36 -5.86 7.14
C ASN A 113 4.43 -4.59 7.99
N ILE A 114 4.72 -4.78 9.28
CA ILE A 114 4.94 -3.67 10.21
C ILE A 114 6.23 -3.94 11.00
N ASP A 115 7.26 -3.14 10.74
CA ASP A 115 8.57 -3.27 11.34
C ASP A 115 9.11 -1.89 11.77
N ASN A 116 10.27 -1.88 12.42
CA ASN A 116 10.94 -0.67 12.86
C ASN A 116 11.48 0.12 11.66
N ASP A 117 10.84 1.24 11.37
CA ASP A 117 11.29 2.23 10.40
C ASP A 117 10.84 3.62 10.86
N HIS A 118 11.41 4.67 10.27
CA HIS A 118 11.06 6.05 10.57
C HIS A 118 11.05 6.38 12.08
N LEU A 119 12.03 5.83 12.84
CA LEU A 119 12.13 6.01 14.30
C LEU A 119 12.43 7.46 14.71
N ASP A 120 12.88 8.30 13.80
CA ASP A 120 12.96 9.74 13.98
C ASP A 120 11.59 10.35 14.26
N TYR A 121 10.53 9.84 13.62
CA TYR A 121 9.13 10.23 13.82
C TYR A 121 8.44 9.39 14.89
N PHE A 122 8.32 8.08 14.69
CA PHE A 122 7.52 7.18 15.54
C PHE A 122 8.13 6.87 16.90
N LYS A 123 9.44 6.99 17.07
CA LYS A 123 10.23 6.68 18.29
C LYS A 123 10.35 5.19 18.61
N ASN A 124 9.33 4.38 18.38
CA ASN A 124 9.34 2.94 18.66
C ASN A 124 8.26 2.20 17.85
N LEU A 125 8.33 0.87 17.84
CA LEU A 125 7.39 0.00 17.13
C LEU A 125 5.95 0.14 17.62
N ASP A 126 5.72 0.36 18.89
CA ASP A 126 4.35 0.49 19.44
C ASP A 126 3.62 1.71 18.85
N ASN A 127 4.34 2.80 18.62
CA ASN A 127 3.75 3.96 17.97
C ASN A 127 3.46 3.71 16.48
N ILE A 128 4.34 2.97 15.78
CA ILE A 128 4.08 2.52 14.40
C ILE A 128 2.80 1.68 14.38
N LYS A 129 2.69 0.68 15.26
CA LYS A 129 1.49 -0.17 15.37
C LYS A 129 0.22 0.63 15.65
N LYS A 130 0.28 1.64 16.51
CA LYS A 130 -0.86 2.54 16.78
C LYS A 130 -1.31 3.28 15.53
N SER A 131 -0.37 3.81 14.76
CA SER A 131 -0.67 4.50 13.50
C SER A 131 -1.32 3.56 12.48
N PHE A 132 -0.81 2.34 12.32
CA PHE A 132 -1.45 1.34 11.46
C PHE A 132 -2.83 0.89 11.97
N ASN A 133 -3.03 0.76 13.29
CA ASN A 133 -4.34 0.47 13.88
C ASN A 133 -5.35 1.58 13.54
N GLU A 134 -4.93 2.84 13.65
CA GLU A 134 -5.76 3.98 13.25
C GLU A 134 -6.07 3.93 11.76
N TYR A 135 -5.07 3.70 10.91
CA TYR A 135 -5.23 3.59 9.45
C TYR A 135 -6.29 2.56 9.05
N VAL A 136 -6.23 1.34 9.60
CA VAL A 136 -7.21 0.30 9.24
C VAL A 136 -8.58 0.52 9.89
N SER A 137 -8.68 1.28 10.97
CA SER A 137 -9.94 1.64 11.61
C SER A 137 -10.81 2.56 10.73
N HIS A 138 -10.19 3.29 9.80
CA HIS A 138 -10.88 4.15 8.84
C HIS A 138 -11.54 3.38 7.69
N LEU A 139 -11.25 2.09 7.53
CA LEU A 139 -11.86 1.27 6.48
C LEU A 139 -13.36 1.10 6.71
N PRO A 140 -14.18 1.26 5.66
CA PRO A 140 -15.62 1.03 5.77
C PRO A 140 -15.95 -0.46 5.94
N SER A 141 -17.08 -0.77 6.54
CA SER A 141 -17.52 -2.15 6.80
C SER A 141 -17.77 -3.01 5.55
N ASP A 142 -17.98 -2.34 4.41
CA ASP A 142 -18.12 -2.98 3.09
C ASP A 142 -16.81 -2.99 2.28
N GLY A 143 -15.71 -2.55 2.91
CA GLY A 143 -14.36 -2.57 2.37
C GLY A 143 -13.60 -3.85 2.72
N TYR A 144 -12.29 -3.87 2.38
CA TYR A 144 -11.41 -5.00 2.63
C TYR A 144 -10.10 -4.56 3.28
N LEU A 145 -9.65 -5.36 4.26
CA LEU A 145 -8.29 -5.35 4.77
C LEU A 145 -7.61 -6.63 4.33
N ILE A 146 -6.57 -6.52 3.51
CA ILE A 146 -5.73 -7.63 3.06
C ILE A 146 -4.44 -7.60 3.88
N VAL A 147 -4.13 -8.66 4.63
CA VAL A 147 -2.99 -8.72 5.53
C VAL A 147 -2.14 -9.96 5.33
N ASN A 148 -0.84 -9.79 5.49
CA ASN A 148 0.12 -10.86 5.51
C ASN A 148 0.02 -11.66 6.83
N ASN A 149 -0.34 -12.95 6.75
CA ASN A 149 -0.47 -13.82 7.92
C ASN A 149 0.88 -14.34 8.43
N ASP A 150 1.96 -14.13 7.67
CA ASP A 150 3.32 -14.44 8.10
C ASP A 150 3.97 -13.27 8.86
N ASP A 151 3.37 -12.07 8.82
CA ASP A 151 3.80 -10.93 9.62
C ASP A 151 2.94 -10.78 10.89
N LYS A 152 3.53 -11.10 12.02
CA LYS A 152 2.87 -11.09 13.33
C LYS A 152 2.21 -9.74 13.68
N ASN A 153 2.82 -8.63 13.28
CA ASN A 153 2.30 -7.30 13.60
C ASN A 153 1.13 -6.91 12.70
N SER A 154 1.14 -7.37 11.44
CA SER A 154 0.05 -7.12 10.50
C SER A 154 -1.22 -7.91 10.85
N VAL A 155 -1.09 -9.15 11.35
CA VAL A 155 -2.23 -9.99 11.76
C VAL A 155 -3.07 -9.32 12.84
N ASP A 156 -2.43 -8.66 13.80
CA ASP A 156 -3.11 -7.96 14.91
C ASP A 156 -4.09 -6.87 14.41
N LEU A 157 -3.88 -6.32 13.20
CA LEU A 157 -4.73 -5.29 12.60
C LEU A 157 -6.17 -5.76 12.35
N ALA A 158 -6.39 -7.06 12.19
CA ALA A 158 -7.71 -7.64 11.97
C ALA A 158 -8.70 -7.28 13.10
N SER A 159 -8.21 -7.10 14.33
CA SER A 159 -9.03 -6.71 15.48
C SER A 159 -9.37 -5.22 15.54
N HIS A 160 -8.75 -4.39 14.70
CA HIS A 160 -8.88 -2.92 14.70
C HIS A 160 -9.71 -2.37 13.54
N THR A 161 -10.30 -3.24 12.71
CA THR A 161 -11.12 -2.83 11.58
C THR A 161 -12.53 -3.39 11.63
N LYS A 162 -13.46 -2.74 10.90
CA LYS A 162 -14.81 -3.25 10.61
C LYS A 162 -14.91 -3.83 9.20
N ALA A 163 -13.86 -3.69 8.40
CA ALA A 163 -13.80 -4.20 7.03
C ALA A 163 -13.68 -5.74 7.03
N LYS A 164 -13.95 -6.32 5.88
CA LYS A 164 -13.75 -7.76 5.67
C LYS A 164 -12.25 -8.04 5.62
N VAL A 165 -11.79 -8.98 6.45
CA VAL A 165 -10.37 -9.35 6.50
C VAL A 165 -10.11 -10.50 5.53
N VAL A 166 -9.08 -10.34 4.70
CA VAL A 166 -8.54 -11.36 3.79
C VAL A 166 -7.08 -11.58 4.17
N THR A 167 -6.71 -12.82 4.43
CA THR A 167 -5.33 -13.16 4.80
C THR A 167 -4.60 -13.82 3.63
N TYR A 168 -3.30 -13.56 3.51
CA TYR A 168 -2.41 -14.28 2.61
C TYR A 168 -1.11 -14.64 3.34
N GLY A 169 -0.41 -15.66 2.84
CA GLY A 169 0.85 -16.11 3.44
C GLY A 169 1.50 -17.25 2.67
N ILE A 170 2.70 -17.59 3.14
CA ILE A 170 3.50 -18.72 2.66
C ILE A 170 3.62 -19.77 3.77
N ASP A 171 3.96 -19.33 4.99
CA ASP A 171 4.36 -20.20 6.11
C ASP A 171 3.20 -20.46 7.08
N ASN A 172 2.33 -19.49 7.27
CA ASN A 172 1.18 -19.60 8.17
C ASN A 172 -0.13 -19.76 7.40
N ASP A 173 -1.02 -20.55 7.96
CA ASP A 173 -2.33 -20.86 7.38
C ASP A 173 -3.13 -19.57 7.08
N ALA A 174 -3.54 -19.39 5.85
CA ALA A 174 -4.18 -18.19 5.35
C ALA A 174 -5.25 -18.50 4.30
N MET A 175 -6.15 -17.53 4.05
CA MET A 175 -7.19 -17.67 3.02
C MET A 175 -6.57 -17.86 1.63
N TYR A 176 -5.52 -17.10 1.31
CA TYR A 176 -4.70 -17.27 0.11
C TYR A 176 -3.29 -17.70 0.50
N MET A 177 -2.78 -18.76 -0.10
CA MET A 177 -1.42 -19.25 0.15
C MET A 177 -0.67 -19.46 -1.15
N ALA A 178 0.64 -19.21 -1.09
CA ALA A 178 1.56 -19.70 -2.12
C ALA A 178 2.13 -21.05 -1.69
N SER A 179 2.08 -22.05 -2.59
CA SER A 179 2.67 -23.37 -2.38
C SER A 179 3.52 -23.80 -3.58
N ASP A 180 4.30 -24.86 -3.42
CA ASP A 180 5.17 -25.41 -4.47
C ASP A 180 6.07 -24.34 -5.11
N ILE A 181 6.65 -23.48 -4.26
CA ILE A 181 7.47 -22.36 -4.70
C ILE A 181 8.80 -22.88 -5.27
N VAL A 182 9.07 -22.51 -6.51
CA VAL A 182 10.31 -22.87 -7.22
C VAL A 182 10.94 -21.59 -7.77
N PHE A 183 12.26 -21.47 -7.64
CA PHE A 183 13.02 -20.35 -8.22
C PHE A 183 13.88 -20.82 -9.40
N ASP A 184 13.89 -20.03 -10.46
CA ASP A 184 14.81 -20.24 -11.58
C ASP A 184 16.24 -19.76 -11.24
N LYS A 185 17.17 -19.94 -12.18
CA LYS A 185 18.58 -19.51 -12.02
C LYS A 185 18.77 -17.99 -11.84
N ASN A 186 17.77 -17.19 -12.16
CA ASN A 186 17.78 -15.74 -12.02
C ASN A 186 17.06 -15.29 -10.73
N GLY A 187 16.52 -16.23 -9.95
CA GLY A 187 15.77 -15.98 -8.73
C GLY A 187 14.30 -15.58 -8.97
N TYR A 188 13.76 -15.82 -10.16
CA TYR A 188 12.33 -15.59 -10.43
C TYR A 188 11.51 -16.74 -9.88
N GLY A 189 10.50 -16.42 -9.06
CA GLY A 189 9.63 -17.39 -8.42
C GLY A 189 8.47 -17.83 -9.30
N SER A 190 8.15 -19.12 -9.23
CA SER A 190 6.87 -19.67 -9.70
C SER A 190 6.23 -20.44 -8.56
N PHE A 191 4.93 -20.33 -8.39
CA PHE A 191 4.20 -20.96 -7.28
C PHE A 191 2.75 -21.24 -7.65
N ASP A 192 2.16 -22.15 -6.91
CA ASP A 192 0.74 -22.43 -6.98
C ASP A 192 -0.02 -21.49 -6.02
N VAL A 193 -1.15 -20.95 -6.48
CA VAL A 193 -2.05 -20.16 -5.65
C VAL A 193 -3.13 -21.06 -5.10
N ILE A 194 -3.21 -21.14 -3.78
CA ILE A 194 -4.20 -21.91 -3.02
C ILE A 194 -5.21 -20.92 -2.42
N TYR A 195 -6.49 -21.19 -2.58
CA TYR A 195 -7.59 -20.46 -1.95
C TYR A 195 -8.41 -21.41 -1.10
N ASN A 196 -8.46 -21.20 0.21
CA ASN A 196 -9.17 -22.06 1.18
C ASN A 196 -8.84 -23.55 1.01
N GLY A 197 -7.57 -23.90 0.76
CA GLY A 197 -7.10 -25.27 0.57
C GLY A 197 -7.22 -25.81 -0.85
N GLU A 198 -7.81 -25.09 -1.79
CA GLU A 198 -7.95 -25.52 -3.19
C GLU A 198 -7.01 -24.74 -4.11
N LYS A 199 -6.30 -25.45 -4.99
CA LYS A 199 -5.46 -24.81 -6.01
C LYS A 199 -6.33 -24.13 -7.06
N ILE A 200 -6.16 -22.81 -7.19
CA ILE A 200 -6.92 -21.98 -8.15
C ILE A 200 -6.08 -21.54 -9.35
N GLY A 201 -4.76 -21.65 -9.29
CA GLY A 201 -3.90 -21.24 -10.39
C GLY A 201 -2.44 -21.43 -10.10
N ASN A 202 -1.61 -21.02 -11.07
CA ASN A 202 -0.15 -20.94 -10.95
C ASN A 202 0.30 -19.54 -11.39
N VAL A 203 1.28 -18.98 -10.70
CA VAL A 203 1.86 -17.67 -10.99
C VAL A 203 3.34 -17.83 -11.25
N SER A 204 3.86 -17.14 -12.27
CA SER A 204 5.29 -17.00 -12.53
C SER A 204 5.65 -15.52 -12.52
N LEU A 205 6.58 -15.15 -11.66
CA LEU A 205 7.03 -13.78 -11.48
C LEU A 205 8.15 -13.43 -12.46
N SER A 206 8.21 -12.17 -12.88
CA SER A 206 9.32 -11.57 -13.61
C SER A 206 10.17 -10.64 -12.74
N VAL A 207 10.00 -10.71 -11.41
CA VAL A 207 10.81 -10.02 -10.40
C VAL A 207 11.45 -11.05 -9.47
N PRO A 208 12.73 -10.91 -9.10
CA PRO A 208 13.43 -11.89 -8.29
C PRO A 208 13.11 -11.74 -6.79
N GLY A 209 13.28 -12.84 -6.06
CA GLY A 209 13.26 -12.85 -4.59
C GLY A 209 11.98 -13.41 -3.99
N VAL A 210 12.14 -14.15 -2.87
CA VAL A 210 11.05 -14.80 -2.13
C VAL A 210 10.04 -13.80 -1.58
N HIS A 211 10.49 -12.61 -1.25
CA HIS A 211 9.62 -11.53 -0.75
C HIS A 211 8.64 -10.97 -1.79
N ASN A 212 8.75 -11.39 -3.05
CA ASN A 212 7.81 -11.04 -4.12
C ASN A 212 6.78 -12.16 -4.41
N VAL A 213 6.95 -13.32 -3.79
CA VAL A 213 5.96 -14.39 -3.78
C VAL A 213 4.83 -14.05 -2.82
#